data_5c15c6bacdc1c6200c6a19c79b2453c7
#
_entry.id   5c15c6bacdc1c6200c6a19c79b2453c7
#
_cell.length_a   1.000
_cell.length_b   1.000
_cell.length_c   1.000
_cell.angle_alpha   90.00
_cell.angle_beta   90.00
_cell.angle_gamma   90.00
#
_symmetry.space_group_name_H-M   'P 1'
#
loop_
_entity.id
_entity.type
_entity.pdbx_description
1 polymer ?
#
loop_
_entity_poly.entity_id
_entity_poly.type
_entity_poly.pdbx_seq_one_letter_code
_entity_poly.pdbx_strand_id
1 'polypeptide(L)'
;MKELQLKYGCNPNQKPSRIFMQEGELPIEVINGRPGYINFLDALNAWQLVKELKEATGLAAAASFKHVSPAGAAVGLPLSDTLKKIYFVDDVKGLDDSPVACATPVPVVPTACRAMVTSWL
;
A
#
# COMPACT_ATOMS: atom_id res chain seq x y z
N MET A 1 15.24 4.80 8.54
CA MET A 1 16.08 3.94 7.66
C MET A 1 16.50 4.75 6.44
N LYS A 2 17.79 4.82 6.19
CA LYS A 2 18.33 5.58 5.05
C LYS A 2 18.39 4.78 3.76
N GLU A 3 18.38 3.47 3.88
CA GLU A 3 18.58 2.54 2.78
C GLU A 3 17.76 1.27 3.00
N LEU A 4 17.22 0.71 1.93
CA LEU A 4 16.52 -0.55 1.93
C LEU A 4 17.00 -1.42 0.76
N GLN A 5 17.45 -2.63 1.06
CA GLN A 5 17.84 -3.60 0.04
C GLN A 5 16.61 -4.18 -0.64
N LEU A 6 16.60 -4.15 -1.97
CA LEU A 6 15.53 -4.71 -2.78
C LEU A 6 15.76 -6.20 -3.06
N LYS A 7 14.67 -6.90 -3.40
CA LYS A 7 14.74 -8.31 -3.81
C LYS A 7 15.61 -8.48 -5.07
N TYR A 8 15.43 -7.60 -6.05
CA TYR A 8 16.23 -7.48 -7.27
C TYR A 8 15.88 -6.15 -7.97
N GLY A 9 16.61 -5.80 -9.02
CA GLY A 9 16.36 -4.60 -9.84
C GLY A 9 15.25 -4.80 -10.87
N CYS A 10 15.48 -4.38 -12.12
CA CYS A 10 14.48 -4.51 -13.19
C CYS A 10 14.18 -5.95 -13.58
N ASN A 11 15.13 -6.86 -13.31
CA ASN A 11 14.95 -8.30 -13.51
C ASN A 11 15.61 -9.10 -12.39
N PRO A 12 15.31 -10.41 -12.25
CA PRO A 12 15.82 -11.24 -11.15
C PRO A 12 17.35 -11.37 -11.08
N ASN A 13 18.05 -11.11 -12.16
CA ASN A 13 19.51 -11.22 -12.23
C ASN A 13 20.24 -9.98 -11.72
N GLN A 14 19.53 -8.86 -11.57
CA GLN A 14 20.11 -7.60 -11.10
C GLN A 14 20.18 -7.57 -9.56
N LYS A 15 21.23 -8.12 -9.02
CA LYS A 15 21.54 -8.16 -7.58
C LYS A 15 23.02 -7.79 -7.37
N PRO A 16 23.34 -7.05 -6.30
CA PRO A 16 22.43 -6.41 -5.35
C PRO A 16 21.71 -5.21 -5.94
N SER A 17 20.56 -4.87 -5.34
CA SER A 17 19.77 -3.70 -5.70
C SER A 17 19.23 -3.04 -4.43
N ARG A 18 19.18 -1.71 -4.40
CA ARG A 18 18.73 -0.97 -3.21
C ARG A 18 18.04 0.34 -3.58
N ILE A 19 17.19 0.81 -2.68
CA ILE A 19 16.67 2.16 -2.67
C ILE A 19 17.29 2.91 -1.49
N PHE A 20 17.69 4.16 -1.69
CA PHE A 20 18.34 4.95 -0.65
C PHE A 20 18.05 6.44 -0.78
N MET A 21 18.24 7.17 0.33
CA MET A 21 18.25 8.62 0.35
C MET A 21 19.66 9.13 0.56
N GLN A 22 20.04 10.17 -0.15
CA GLN A 22 21.32 10.84 0.08
C GLN A 22 21.34 11.56 1.42
N GLU A 23 20.23 12.23 1.74
CA GLU A 23 20.02 12.92 2.99
C GLU A 23 18.70 12.50 3.62
N GLY A 24 18.69 12.35 4.96
CA GLY A 24 17.49 11.98 5.71
C GLY A 24 17.13 10.50 5.63
N GLU A 25 15.91 10.21 6.07
CA GLU A 25 15.33 8.87 6.11
C GLU A 25 14.51 8.58 4.86
N LEU A 26 14.35 7.31 4.52
CA LEU A 26 13.39 6.91 3.49
C LEU A 26 11.96 7.29 3.93
N PRO A 27 11.18 7.97 3.06
CA PRO A 27 9.82 8.41 3.39
C PRO A 27 8.79 7.28 3.27
N ILE A 28 9.22 6.04 3.33
CA ILE A 28 8.41 4.84 3.16
C ILE A 28 8.77 3.79 4.20
N GLU A 29 7.79 2.97 4.55
CA GLU A 29 7.96 1.83 5.42
C GLU A 29 7.35 0.59 4.76
N VAL A 30 8.08 -0.52 4.76
CA VAL A 30 7.60 -1.81 4.29
C VAL A 30 7.01 -2.56 5.47
N ILE A 31 5.70 -2.68 5.52
CA ILE A 31 4.98 -3.37 6.61
C ILE A 31 5.05 -4.87 6.43
N ASN A 32 4.99 -5.35 5.20
CA ASN A 32 4.97 -6.77 4.90
C ASN A 32 5.62 -7.08 3.55
N GLY A 33 6.30 -8.20 3.45
CA GLY A 33 6.90 -8.68 2.23
C GLY A 33 8.31 -8.15 1.98
N ARG A 34 8.87 -8.55 0.84
CA ARG A 34 10.20 -8.13 0.37
C ARG A 34 10.07 -7.56 -1.03
N PRO A 35 9.95 -6.23 -1.16
CA PRO A 35 9.70 -5.60 -2.45
C PRO A 35 10.93 -5.62 -3.36
N GLY A 36 10.67 -5.72 -4.66
CA GLY A 36 11.64 -5.47 -5.69
C GLY A 36 11.46 -4.08 -6.31
N TYR A 37 12.25 -3.79 -7.35
CA TYR A 37 12.20 -2.50 -8.05
C TYR A 37 10.81 -2.16 -8.60
N ILE A 38 10.16 -3.12 -9.25
CA ILE A 38 8.82 -2.91 -9.85
C ILE A 38 7.76 -2.60 -8.79
N ASN A 39 7.86 -3.22 -7.62
CA ASN A 39 6.93 -2.91 -6.51
C ASN A 39 7.07 -1.46 -6.05
N PHE A 40 8.27 -0.90 -6.05
CA PHE A 40 8.48 0.51 -5.73
C PHE A 40 8.01 1.45 -6.83
N LEU A 41 8.11 1.07 -8.11
CA LEU A 41 7.47 1.83 -9.18
C LEU A 41 5.95 1.92 -8.96
N ASP A 42 5.32 0.80 -8.63
CA ASP A 42 3.90 0.77 -8.29
C ASP A 42 3.60 1.64 -7.06
N ALA A 43 4.37 1.47 -5.99
CA ALA A 43 4.15 2.18 -4.73
C ALA A 43 4.31 3.69 -4.85
N LEU A 44 5.35 4.17 -5.53
CA LEU A 44 5.59 5.60 -5.70
C LEU A 44 4.56 6.27 -6.59
N ASN A 45 4.03 5.55 -7.58
CA ASN A 45 2.90 6.04 -8.39
C ASN A 45 1.59 6.00 -7.59
N ALA A 46 1.36 4.95 -6.81
CA ALA A 46 0.20 4.84 -5.94
C ALA A 46 0.18 5.92 -4.84
N TRP A 47 1.34 6.36 -4.37
CA TRP A 47 1.47 7.42 -3.39
C TRP A 47 0.80 8.73 -3.85
N GLN A 48 0.92 9.08 -5.12
CA GLN A 48 0.30 10.28 -5.67
C GLN A 48 -1.23 10.20 -5.54
N LEU A 49 -1.83 9.07 -5.88
CA LEU A 49 -3.27 8.85 -5.75
C LEU A 49 -3.72 8.87 -4.29
N VAL A 50 -3.02 8.16 -3.42
CA VAL A 50 -3.36 8.07 -1.99
C VAL A 50 -3.26 9.43 -1.32
N LYS A 51 -2.22 10.20 -1.62
CA LYS A 51 -2.04 11.56 -1.11
C LYS A 51 -3.17 12.48 -1.53
N GLU A 52 -3.50 12.50 -2.80
CA GLU A 52 -4.58 13.33 -3.35
C GLU A 52 -5.95 12.93 -2.76
N LEU A 53 -6.23 11.64 -2.68
CA LEU A 53 -7.47 11.13 -2.11
C LEU A 53 -7.61 11.50 -0.62
N LYS A 54 -6.54 11.42 0.14
CA LYS A 54 -6.52 11.84 1.53
C LYS A 54 -6.73 13.35 1.69
N GLU A 55 -6.06 14.16 0.91
CA GLU A 55 -6.21 15.62 0.93
C GLU A 55 -7.63 16.05 0.55
N ALA A 56 -8.24 15.40 -0.44
CA ALA A 56 -9.59 15.68 -0.90
C ALA A 56 -10.68 15.28 0.11
N THR A 57 -10.51 14.16 0.79
CA THR A 57 -11.54 13.61 1.68
C THR A 57 -11.29 13.86 3.17
N GLY A 58 -10.05 14.16 3.57
CA GLY A 58 -9.63 14.23 4.97
C GLY A 58 -9.61 12.88 5.69
N LEU A 59 -9.75 11.77 4.96
CA LEU A 59 -9.77 10.41 5.50
C LEU A 59 -8.50 9.66 5.15
N ALA A 60 -8.16 8.65 5.95
CA ALA A 60 -7.09 7.71 5.59
C ALA A 60 -7.42 7.05 4.25
N ALA A 61 -6.43 6.85 3.40
CA ALA A 61 -6.64 6.31 2.07
C ALA A 61 -5.69 5.14 1.81
N ALA A 62 -6.14 4.21 0.98
CA ALA A 62 -5.38 3.05 0.53
C ALA A 62 -5.59 2.82 -0.96
N ALA A 63 -4.56 2.35 -1.65
CA ALA A 63 -4.65 1.99 -3.06
C ALA A 63 -3.83 0.73 -3.34
N SER A 64 -4.28 -0.05 -4.31
CA SER A 64 -3.52 -1.16 -4.86
C SER A 64 -3.16 -0.87 -6.31
N PHE A 65 -1.91 -1.14 -6.68
CA PHE A 65 -1.37 -0.90 -8.00
C PHE A 65 -0.74 -2.16 -8.59
N LYS A 66 -0.85 -2.28 -9.89
CA LYS A 66 -0.14 -3.28 -10.68
C LYS A 66 0.21 -2.71 -12.04
N HIS A 67 1.44 -2.98 -12.51
CA HIS A 67 1.96 -2.44 -13.78
C HIS A 67 1.84 -0.90 -13.85
N VAL A 68 2.14 -0.24 -12.73
CA VAL A 68 2.06 1.23 -12.59
C VAL A 68 0.65 1.78 -12.88
N SER A 69 -0.36 0.96 -12.68
CA SER A 69 -1.78 1.32 -12.88
C SER A 69 -2.60 1.05 -11.62
N PRO A 70 -3.57 1.92 -11.31
CA PRO A 70 -4.46 1.69 -10.19
C PRO A 70 -5.38 0.50 -10.46
N ALA A 71 -5.44 -0.39 -9.47
CA ALA A 71 -6.35 -1.53 -9.50
C ALA A 71 -7.53 -1.35 -8.56
N GLY A 72 -7.35 -0.54 -7.53
CA GLY A 72 -8.39 -0.18 -6.59
C GLY A 72 -7.92 0.89 -5.63
N ALA A 73 -8.85 1.66 -5.09
CA ALA A 73 -8.59 2.67 -4.07
C ALA A 73 -9.78 2.75 -3.11
N ALA A 74 -9.51 3.12 -1.87
CA ALA A 74 -10.54 3.29 -0.86
C ALA A 74 -10.12 4.27 0.22
N VAL A 75 -11.12 4.81 0.93
CA VAL A 75 -10.91 5.63 2.11
C VAL A 75 -11.37 4.90 3.37
N GLY A 76 -10.85 5.33 4.52
CA GLY A 76 -11.07 4.68 5.81
C GLY A 76 -12.43 5.00 6.40
N LEU A 77 -13.46 4.33 5.95
CA LEU A 77 -14.81 4.35 6.52
C LEU A 77 -15.11 3.00 7.20
N PRO A 78 -15.92 2.98 8.26
CA PRO A 78 -16.34 1.72 8.88
C PRO A 78 -16.99 0.78 7.87
N LEU A 79 -16.61 -0.48 7.89
CA LEU A 79 -17.19 -1.50 7.02
C LEU A 79 -18.45 -2.10 7.67
N SER A 80 -19.49 -2.32 6.88
CA SER A 80 -20.66 -3.09 7.31
C SER A 80 -20.30 -4.56 7.53
N ASP A 81 -21.10 -5.29 8.29
CA ASP A 81 -20.88 -6.72 8.52
C ASP A 81 -20.87 -7.51 7.20
N THR A 82 -21.72 -7.13 6.25
CA THR A 82 -21.75 -7.72 4.92
C THR A 82 -20.43 -7.50 4.17
N LEU A 83 -19.90 -6.27 4.19
CA LEU A 83 -18.61 -5.95 3.55
C LEU A 83 -17.44 -6.66 4.23
N LYS A 84 -17.46 -6.77 5.56
CA LYS A 84 -16.44 -7.52 6.30
C LYS A 84 -16.38 -8.98 5.85
N LYS A 85 -17.52 -9.61 5.61
CA LYS A 85 -17.58 -10.99 5.07
C LYS A 85 -17.10 -11.07 3.63
N ILE A 86 -17.50 -10.13 2.79
CA ILE A 86 -17.09 -10.08 1.36
C ILE A 86 -15.56 -9.93 1.26
N TYR A 87 -14.96 -9.11 2.11
CA TYR A 87 -13.51 -8.85 2.12
C TYR A 87 -12.72 -9.81 3.03
N PHE A 88 -13.35 -10.84 3.60
CA PHE A 88 -12.71 -11.83 4.47
C PHE A 88 -12.00 -11.26 5.69
N VAL A 89 -12.56 -10.20 6.28
CA VAL A 89 -12.01 -9.52 7.46
C VAL A 89 -12.98 -9.51 8.65
N ASP A 90 -14.02 -10.31 8.62
CA ASP A 90 -15.02 -10.43 9.68
C ASP A 90 -14.48 -11.02 10.99
N ASP A 91 -13.34 -11.74 10.91
CA ASP A 91 -12.62 -12.29 12.05
C ASP A 91 -11.53 -11.37 12.61
N VAL A 92 -11.29 -10.22 11.99
CA VAL A 92 -10.27 -9.26 12.42
C VAL A 92 -10.82 -8.39 13.56
N LYS A 93 -10.21 -8.52 14.72
CA LYS A 93 -10.58 -7.72 15.90
C LYS A 93 -9.97 -6.32 15.80
N GLY A 94 -10.75 -5.31 16.19
CA GLY A 94 -10.30 -3.91 16.22
C GLY A 94 -10.20 -3.27 14.85
N LEU A 95 -10.79 -3.85 13.81
CA LEU A 95 -10.77 -3.30 12.45
C LEU A 95 -11.36 -1.89 12.39
N ASP A 96 -12.48 -1.67 13.07
CA ASP A 96 -13.20 -0.39 13.08
C ASP A 96 -12.45 0.72 13.84
N ASP A 97 -11.48 0.36 14.68
CA ASP A 97 -10.67 1.30 15.45
C ASP A 97 -9.54 1.93 14.61
N SER A 98 -9.28 1.40 13.41
CA SER A 98 -8.23 1.89 12.52
C SER A 98 -8.80 2.27 11.16
N PRO A 99 -8.88 3.57 10.83
CA PRO A 99 -9.31 3.99 9.49
C PRO A 99 -8.48 3.42 8.36
N VAL A 100 -7.17 3.27 8.56
CA VAL A 100 -6.28 2.64 7.58
C VAL A 100 -6.61 1.17 7.39
N ALA A 101 -6.90 0.45 8.49
CA ALA A 101 -7.29 -0.95 8.42
C ALA A 101 -8.64 -1.13 7.70
N CYS A 102 -9.58 -0.21 7.86
CA CYS A 102 -10.85 -0.22 7.12
C CYS A 102 -10.66 0.06 5.63
N ALA A 103 -9.74 0.94 5.27
CA ALA A 103 -9.45 1.28 3.87
C ALA A 103 -8.76 0.13 3.12
N THR A 104 -7.93 -0.64 3.81
CA THR A 104 -7.01 -1.62 3.19
C THR A 104 -7.69 -2.78 2.47
N PRO A 105 -8.73 -3.45 2.99
CA PRO A 105 -9.32 -4.61 2.33
C PRO A 105 -10.00 -4.29 1.00
N VAL A 106 -10.58 -3.11 0.89
CA VAL A 106 -11.40 -2.73 -0.28
C VAL A 106 -10.63 -2.78 -1.60
N PRO A 107 -9.43 -2.19 -1.72
CA PRO A 107 -8.66 -2.28 -2.96
C PRO A 107 -7.88 -3.59 -3.14
N VAL A 108 -7.71 -4.40 -2.08
CA VAL A 108 -6.83 -5.58 -2.10
C VAL A 108 -7.56 -6.86 -2.46
N VAL A 109 -8.71 -7.11 -1.84
CA VAL A 109 -9.40 -8.41 -1.94
C VAL A 109 -9.76 -8.81 -3.38
N PRO A 110 -10.17 -7.90 -4.27
CA PRO A 110 -10.46 -8.28 -5.65
C PRO A 110 -9.23 -8.65 -6.49
N THR A 111 -8.03 -8.48 -5.93
CA THR A 111 -6.81 -8.52 -6.76
C THR A 111 -5.64 -9.16 -6.03
N ALA A 112 -5.23 -10.33 -6.45
CA ALA A 112 -4.06 -11.02 -5.92
C ALA A 112 -2.74 -10.38 -6.40
N CYS A 113 -1.70 -10.42 -5.56
CA CYS A 113 -0.30 -10.06 -5.89
C CYS A 113 -0.10 -8.61 -6.37
N ARG A 114 -0.27 -7.62 -5.49
CA ARG A 114 -0.11 -6.20 -5.85
C ARG A 114 0.63 -5.40 -4.79
N ALA A 115 1.22 -4.31 -5.21
CA ALA A 115 1.74 -3.31 -4.29
C ALA A 115 0.58 -2.56 -3.64
N MET A 116 0.64 -2.44 -2.34
CA MET A 116 -0.34 -1.74 -1.52
C MET A 116 0.30 -0.51 -0.88
N VAL A 117 -0.35 0.63 -1.02
CA VAL A 117 0.10 1.87 -0.40
C VAL A 117 -1.03 2.44 0.44
N THR A 118 -0.68 2.86 1.65
CA THR A 118 -1.60 3.51 2.58
C THR A 118 -1.00 4.82 3.07
N SER A 119 -1.83 5.77 3.46
CA SER A 119 -1.39 7.00 4.11
C SER A 119 -1.79 7.00 5.58
N TRP A 120 -0.83 7.25 6.45
CA TRP A 120 -1.00 7.25 7.90
C TRP A 120 -1.27 8.65 8.48
N LEU A 121 -0.83 9.67 7.79
CA LEU A 121 -0.86 11.06 8.27
C LEU A 121 -1.82 11.93 7.48
#